data_f6d6bccb1ba7869260e619643a75e24c
#
_entry.id   f6d6bccb1ba7869260e619643a75e24c
#
_cell.length_a   1.000
_cell.length_b   1.000
_cell.length_c   1.000
_cell.angle_alpha   90.00
_cell.angle_beta   90.00
_cell.angle_gamma   90.00
#
_symmetry.space_group_name_H-M   'P 1'
#
loop_
_entity.id
_entity.type
_entity.pdbx_description
1 polymer ?
#
loop_
_entity_poly.entity_id
_entity_poly.type
_entity_poly.pdbx_seq_one_letter_code
_entity_poly.pdbx_strand_id
1 'polypeptide(L)'
;MTPTSYYEQIIKYANDHKILIELHSYPREKLLDDVCSPARIRNVVGKYSNLRLSIAHLGGFQYEELYGLNAYFNLSAVLPDLVDRMGIENTNIVLRSLGVEKLVFATDYPDSRSIRAIEIYDTYCDILGQMDFTQEEAENICKYNALRMSGLQ
;
A
#
# COMPACT_ATOMS: atom_id res chain seq x y z
N MET A 1 -4.96 33.41 -0.24
CA MET A 1 -5.22 32.05 -0.76
C MET A 1 -3.87 31.40 -0.98
N THR A 2 -3.52 30.41 -0.17
CA THR A 2 -2.34 29.57 -0.46
C THR A 2 -2.62 28.82 -1.76
N PRO A 3 -1.70 28.81 -2.73
CA PRO A 3 -1.92 28.05 -3.95
C PRO A 3 -2.15 26.59 -3.58
N THR A 4 -3.28 26.04 -3.99
CA THR A 4 -3.55 24.60 -3.90
C THR A 4 -2.40 23.89 -4.62
N SER A 5 -1.70 23.00 -3.94
CA SER A 5 -0.56 22.30 -4.57
C SER A 5 -1.05 21.54 -5.80
N TYR A 6 -0.20 21.37 -6.80
CA TYR A 6 -0.54 20.57 -8.00
C TYR A 6 -1.07 19.18 -7.63
N TYR A 7 -0.53 18.56 -6.57
CA TYR A 7 -1.00 17.29 -6.02
C TYR A 7 -2.47 17.34 -5.60
N GLU A 8 -2.87 18.39 -4.90
CA GLU A 8 -4.25 18.51 -4.42
C GLU A 8 -5.24 18.70 -5.59
N GLN A 9 -4.81 19.36 -6.68
CA GLN A 9 -5.60 19.49 -7.89
C GLN A 9 -5.78 18.13 -8.60
N ILE A 10 -4.72 17.32 -8.68
CA ILE A 10 -4.76 15.97 -9.28
C ILE A 10 -5.70 15.08 -8.45
N ILE A 11 -5.56 15.09 -7.13
CA ILE A 11 -6.39 14.28 -6.24
C ILE A 11 -7.85 14.70 -6.32
N LYS A 12 -8.11 16.01 -6.35
CA LYS A 12 -9.48 16.52 -6.54
C LYS A 12 -10.08 16.05 -7.88
N TYR A 13 -9.33 16.16 -8.96
CA TYR A 13 -9.77 15.69 -10.27
C TYR A 13 -10.08 14.20 -10.27
N ALA A 14 -9.20 13.38 -9.69
CA ALA A 14 -9.39 11.96 -9.56
C ALA A 14 -10.65 11.60 -8.73
N ASN A 15 -10.87 12.32 -7.63
CA ASN A 15 -12.08 12.17 -6.81
C ASN A 15 -13.36 12.48 -7.60
N ASP A 16 -13.37 13.61 -8.31
CA ASP A 16 -14.55 14.09 -9.04
C ASP A 16 -14.91 13.16 -10.22
N HIS A 17 -13.91 12.48 -10.79
CA HIS A 17 -14.06 11.58 -11.93
C HIS A 17 -13.97 10.09 -11.56
N LYS A 18 -13.85 9.74 -10.27
CA LYS A 18 -13.72 8.37 -9.74
C LYS A 18 -12.54 7.60 -10.37
N ILE A 19 -11.46 8.32 -10.68
CA ILE A 19 -10.24 7.73 -11.23
C ILE A 19 -9.47 7.09 -10.08
N LEU A 20 -9.03 5.84 -10.27
CA LEU A 20 -8.08 5.20 -9.37
C LEU A 20 -6.73 5.90 -9.48
N ILE A 21 -6.19 6.31 -8.35
CA ILE A 21 -4.81 6.81 -8.27
C ILE A 21 -3.99 5.93 -7.35
N GLU A 22 -2.71 5.81 -7.66
CA GLU A 22 -1.73 5.20 -6.78
C GLU A 22 -0.78 6.27 -6.26
N LEU A 23 -0.59 6.29 -4.94
CA LEU A 23 0.33 7.19 -4.27
C LEU A 23 1.52 6.42 -3.73
N HIS A 24 2.71 6.83 -4.11
CA HIS A 24 3.95 6.34 -3.50
C HIS A 24 4.02 6.78 -2.04
N SER A 25 4.32 5.85 -1.13
CA SER A 25 4.44 6.13 0.29
C SER A 25 5.55 5.29 0.94
N TYR A 26 6.79 5.69 0.69
CA TYR A 26 7.97 5.13 1.35
C TYR A 26 8.83 6.28 1.87
N PRO A 27 8.42 6.92 2.98
CA PRO A 27 9.14 8.07 3.52
C PRO A 27 10.50 7.65 4.05
N ARG A 28 11.49 8.50 3.87
CA ARG A 28 12.81 8.30 4.46
C ARG A 28 12.70 8.42 5.97
N GLU A 29 13.29 7.48 6.72
CA GLU A 29 13.18 7.41 8.19
C GLU A 29 13.49 8.72 8.93
N LYS A 30 14.25 9.61 8.32
CA LYS A 30 14.74 10.85 8.96
C LYS A 30 13.94 12.10 8.61
N LEU A 31 12.94 12.02 7.73
CA LEU A 31 12.22 13.20 7.26
C LEU A 31 10.72 13.05 7.60
N LEU A 32 10.33 13.52 8.79
CA LEU A 32 8.92 13.63 9.20
C LEU A 32 8.09 14.48 8.23
N ASP A 33 8.73 15.35 7.46
CA ASP A 33 8.11 16.23 6.47
C ASP A 33 8.19 15.71 5.03
N ASP A 34 8.53 14.43 4.83
CA ASP A 34 8.56 13.84 3.48
C ASP A 34 7.18 13.95 2.83
N VAL A 35 7.19 14.39 1.56
CA VAL A 35 5.96 14.55 0.77
C VAL A 35 5.18 13.24 0.60
N CYS A 36 5.89 12.11 0.72
CA CYS A 36 5.35 10.74 0.63
C CYS A 36 4.92 10.18 2.00
N SER A 37 4.93 10.98 3.07
CA SER A 37 4.59 10.46 4.40
C SER A 37 3.11 10.09 4.50
N PRO A 38 2.77 8.98 5.16
CA PRO A 38 1.40 8.54 5.40
C PRO A 38 0.53 9.61 6.04
N ALA A 39 1.06 10.37 7.02
CA ALA A 39 0.33 11.46 7.67
C ALA A 39 -0.11 12.55 6.69
N ARG A 40 0.74 12.93 5.73
CA ARG A 40 0.38 13.88 4.67
C ARG A 40 -0.66 13.31 3.73
N ILE A 41 -0.50 12.05 3.32
CA ILE A 41 -1.48 11.34 2.49
C ILE A 41 -2.83 11.36 3.19
N ARG A 42 -2.90 10.94 4.46
CA ARG A 42 -4.12 10.97 5.27
C ARG A 42 -4.78 12.35 5.30
N ASN A 43 -4.00 13.39 5.54
CA ASN A 43 -4.52 14.77 5.61
C ASN A 43 -5.12 15.25 4.28
N VAL A 44 -4.55 14.83 3.16
CA VAL A 44 -5.06 15.22 1.84
C VAL A 44 -6.26 14.37 1.47
N VAL A 45 -6.14 13.04 1.52
CA VAL A 45 -7.19 12.13 1.04
C VAL A 45 -8.42 12.12 1.94
N GLY A 46 -8.27 12.41 3.23
CA GLY A 46 -9.40 12.54 4.16
C GLY A 46 -10.42 13.62 3.79
N LYS A 47 -10.07 14.53 2.89
CA LYS A 47 -10.97 15.56 2.34
C LYS A 47 -11.86 15.02 1.21
N TYR A 48 -11.60 13.83 0.68
CA TYR A 48 -12.21 13.31 -0.54
C TYR A 48 -12.85 11.95 -0.30
N SER A 49 -14.18 11.91 -0.21
CA SER A 49 -14.94 10.70 0.17
C SER A 49 -15.08 9.66 -0.97
N ASN A 50 -14.93 10.09 -2.21
CA ASN A 50 -15.13 9.24 -3.40
C ASN A 50 -13.81 8.83 -4.07
N LEU A 51 -12.70 9.16 -3.45
CA LEU A 51 -11.38 8.86 -4.00
C LEU A 51 -11.13 7.35 -4.01
N ARG A 52 -10.80 6.83 -5.18
CA ARG A 52 -10.32 5.46 -5.34
C ARG A 52 -8.81 5.50 -5.22
N LEU A 53 -8.29 4.93 -4.14
CA LEU A 53 -6.90 5.11 -3.74
C LEU A 53 -6.20 3.78 -3.55
N SER A 54 -5.01 3.66 -4.13
CA SER A 54 -3.98 2.68 -3.78
C SER A 54 -2.78 3.40 -3.16
N ILE A 55 -2.27 2.86 -2.07
CA ILE A 55 -1.05 3.36 -1.42
C ILE A 55 0.04 2.32 -1.57
N ALA A 56 1.10 2.68 -2.30
CA ALA A 56 2.25 1.81 -2.49
C ALA A 56 3.12 1.76 -1.23
N HIS A 57 3.73 0.59 -1.02
CA HIS A 57 4.74 0.34 0.02
C HIS A 57 4.24 0.46 1.47
N LEU A 58 2.93 0.36 1.71
CA LEU A 58 2.32 0.39 3.05
C LEU A 58 2.74 1.58 3.94
N GLY A 59 3.21 2.69 3.35
CA GLY A 59 3.79 3.78 4.14
C GLY A 59 5.19 3.51 4.68
N GLY A 60 5.90 2.54 4.14
CA GLY A 60 7.18 2.09 4.65
C GLY A 60 7.05 1.60 6.09
N PHE A 61 7.75 2.24 7.02
CA PHE A 61 7.68 1.92 8.45
C PHE A 61 6.75 2.85 9.25
N GLN A 62 5.92 3.66 8.58
CA GLN A 62 4.92 4.54 9.20
C GLN A 62 3.49 4.06 8.93
N TYR A 63 3.31 2.75 8.76
CA TYR A 63 2.05 2.09 8.40
C TYR A 63 0.90 2.37 9.39
N GLU A 64 1.20 2.62 10.67
CA GLU A 64 0.20 2.93 11.69
C GLU A 64 -0.65 4.15 11.32
N GLU A 65 -0.04 5.13 10.65
CA GLU A 65 -0.72 6.31 10.15
C GLU A 65 -1.76 6.00 9.06
N LEU A 66 -1.73 4.80 8.48
CA LEU A 66 -2.67 4.36 7.45
C LEU A 66 -3.87 3.58 8.00
N TYR A 67 -3.86 3.19 9.27
CA TYR A 67 -4.94 2.41 9.87
C TYR A 67 -6.27 3.13 9.76
N GLY A 68 -7.30 2.40 9.29
CA GLY A 68 -8.64 2.94 9.10
C GLY A 68 -8.83 3.85 7.90
N LEU A 69 -7.78 4.08 7.08
CA LEU A 69 -7.92 4.84 5.85
C LEU A 69 -8.71 4.03 4.80
N ASN A 70 -9.61 4.69 4.07
CA ASN A 70 -10.33 4.05 2.97
C ASN A 70 -9.47 4.02 1.70
N ALA A 71 -8.55 3.06 1.64
CA ALA A 71 -7.62 2.87 0.53
C ALA A 71 -7.27 1.39 0.39
N TYR A 72 -6.76 1.01 -0.79
CA TYR A 72 -6.02 -0.24 -0.97
C TYR A 72 -4.55 -0.01 -0.65
N PHE A 73 -3.88 -1.05 -0.17
CA PHE A 73 -2.48 -1.01 0.24
C PHE A 73 -1.70 -2.07 -0.50
N ASN A 74 -0.78 -1.67 -1.36
CA ASN A 74 0.04 -2.64 -2.05
C ASN A 74 1.32 -2.96 -1.27
N LEU A 75 1.74 -4.24 -1.36
CA LEU A 75 2.84 -4.82 -0.60
C LEU A 75 4.22 -4.52 -1.21
N SER A 76 4.26 -3.80 -2.33
CA SER A 76 5.47 -3.60 -3.13
C SER A 76 6.65 -3.08 -2.31
N ALA A 77 7.82 -3.58 -2.60
CA ALA A 77 9.11 -3.27 -1.99
C ALA A 77 9.22 -3.46 -0.47
N VAL A 78 8.14 -3.25 0.28
CA VAL A 78 8.18 -3.13 1.75
C VAL A 78 8.01 -4.46 2.49
N LEU A 79 7.34 -5.46 1.89
CA LEU A 79 6.98 -6.68 2.61
C LEU A 79 8.20 -7.44 3.15
N PRO A 80 9.26 -7.70 2.37
CA PRO A 80 10.47 -8.33 2.90
C PRO A 80 11.14 -7.47 4.00
N ASP A 81 11.19 -6.15 3.83
CA ASP A 81 11.81 -5.24 4.80
C ASP A 81 11.07 -5.23 6.14
N LEU A 82 9.73 -5.36 6.13
CA LEU A 82 8.95 -5.51 7.37
C LEU A 82 9.27 -6.82 8.07
N VAL A 83 9.33 -7.92 7.32
CA VAL A 83 9.68 -9.24 7.89
C VAL A 83 11.09 -9.24 8.47
N ASP A 84 12.06 -8.67 7.76
CA ASP A 84 13.44 -8.55 8.24
C ASP A 84 13.53 -7.72 9.53
N ARG A 85 12.71 -6.66 9.63
CA ARG A 85 12.72 -5.74 10.76
C ARG A 85 12.00 -6.26 11.99
N MET A 86 10.87 -6.94 11.84
CA MET A 86 10.01 -7.28 12.97
C MET A 86 9.53 -8.73 13.02
N GLY A 87 9.89 -9.55 12.05
CA GLY A 87 9.47 -10.96 11.96
C GLY A 87 8.08 -11.14 11.35
N ILE A 88 7.78 -12.39 11.00
CA ILE A 88 6.52 -12.80 10.35
C ILE A 88 5.29 -12.44 11.19
N GLU A 89 5.32 -12.77 12.49
CA GLU A 89 4.17 -12.58 13.39
C GLU A 89 3.76 -11.11 13.50
N ASN A 90 4.72 -10.21 13.74
CA ASN A 90 4.41 -8.79 13.85
C ASN A 90 4.02 -8.19 12.50
N THR A 91 4.64 -8.62 11.41
CA THR A 91 4.24 -8.21 10.05
C THR A 91 2.81 -8.63 9.77
N ASN A 92 2.42 -9.86 10.12
CA ASN A 92 1.05 -10.33 9.98
C ASN A 92 0.04 -9.46 10.76
N ILE A 93 0.38 -9.08 12.01
CA ILE A 93 -0.47 -8.15 12.80
C ILE A 93 -0.65 -6.81 12.07
N VAL A 94 0.42 -6.25 11.52
CA VAL A 94 0.35 -5.00 10.74
C VAL A 94 -0.57 -5.14 9.54
N LEU A 95 -0.40 -6.20 8.74
CA LEU A 95 -1.21 -6.43 7.54
C LEU A 95 -2.70 -6.60 7.90
N ARG A 96 -3.01 -7.36 8.94
CA ARG A 96 -4.40 -7.50 9.43
C ARG A 96 -4.98 -6.18 9.93
N SER A 97 -4.17 -5.33 10.57
CA SER A 97 -4.61 -4.01 11.04
C SER A 97 -4.90 -3.03 9.90
N LEU A 98 -4.29 -3.21 8.74
CA LEU A 98 -4.61 -2.46 7.52
C LEU A 98 -5.90 -2.94 6.85
N GLY A 99 -6.33 -4.18 7.11
CA GLY A 99 -7.50 -4.83 6.54
C GLY A 99 -7.14 -5.73 5.35
N VAL A 100 -7.26 -7.05 5.55
CA VAL A 100 -6.87 -8.06 4.56
C VAL A 100 -7.58 -7.86 3.21
N GLU A 101 -8.83 -7.40 3.25
CA GLU A 101 -9.65 -7.09 2.07
C GLU A 101 -9.16 -5.88 1.26
N LYS A 102 -8.17 -5.15 1.78
CA LYS A 102 -7.55 -3.97 1.15
C LYS A 102 -6.12 -4.21 0.71
N LEU A 103 -5.52 -5.33 1.09
CA LEU A 103 -4.14 -5.65 0.71
C LEU A 103 -4.08 -6.11 -0.75
N VAL A 104 -3.09 -5.63 -1.49
CA VAL A 104 -2.87 -5.99 -2.89
C VAL A 104 -1.44 -6.50 -3.07
N PHE A 105 -1.30 -7.70 -3.63
CA PHE A 105 -0.02 -8.25 -4.00
C PHE A 105 0.67 -7.39 -5.05
N ALA A 106 1.89 -6.98 -4.78
CA ALA A 106 2.76 -6.24 -5.69
C ALA A 106 4.21 -6.40 -5.23
N THR A 107 5.16 -6.39 -6.15
CA THR A 107 6.59 -6.63 -5.88
C THR A 107 7.49 -5.43 -6.08
N ASP A 108 7.06 -4.45 -6.87
CA ASP A 108 7.87 -3.32 -7.34
C ASP A 108 9.01 -3.71 -8.30
N TYR A 109 8.88 -4.87 -8.95
CA TYR A 109 9.90 -5.30 -9.92
C TYR A 109 9.92 -4.38 -11.17
N PRO A 110 11.12 -4.00 -11.66
CA PRO A 110 12.46 -4.31 -11.17
C PRO A 110 12.90 -3.40 -10.03
N ASP A 111 13.37 -3.98 -8.95
CA ASP A 111 13.94 -3.25 -7.83
C ASP A 111 15.42 -3.63 -7.64
N SER A 112 16.17 -2.81 -6.91
CA SER A 112 17.62 -2.99 -6.76
C SER A 112 18.04 -4.26 -6.01
N ARG A 113 17.11 -4.93 -5.34
CA ARG A 113 17.34 -6.13 -4.53
C ARG A 113 17.22 -7.42 -5.32
N SER A 114 16.56 -7.40 -6.48
CA SER A 114 16.25 -8.60 -7.24
C SER A 114 16.93 -8.61 -8.59
N ILE A 115 17.60 -9.71 -8.85
CA ILE A 115 18.28 -9.98 -10.13
C ILE A 115 17.26 -10.50 -11.17
N ARG A 116 16.26 -11.28 -10.72
CA ARG A 116 15.24 -11.89 -11.57
C ARG A 116 13.85 -11.73 -10.98
N ALA A 117 12.86 -11.49 -11.85
CA ALA A 117 11.46 -11.35 -11.45
C ALA A 117 10.94 -12.54 -10.63
N ILE A 118 11.34 -13.75 -11.00
CA ILE A 118 10.89 -14.96 -10.32
C ILE A 118 11.38 -15.02 -8.87
N GLU A 119 12.58 -14.58 -8.59
CA GLU A 119 13.15 -14.61 -7.24
C GLU A 119 12.40 -13.72 -6.27
N ILE A 120 12.05 -12.52 -6.71
CA ILE A 120 11.26 -11.62 -5.86
C ILE A 120 9.83 -12.13 -5.68
N TYR A 121 9.26 -12.70 -6.73
CA TYR A 121 7.92 -13.30 -6.69
C TYR A 121 7.89 -14.47 -5.69
N ASP A 122 8.83 -15.39 -5.78
CA ASP A 122 8.95 -16.54 -4.87
C ASP A 122 9.13 -16.06 -3.42
N THR A 123 9.99 -15.05 -3.18
CA THR A 123 10.17 -14.46 -1.84
C THR A 123 8.85 -13.96 -1.25
N TYR A 124 8.04 -13.26 -2.04
CA TYR A 124 6.75 -12.76 -1.56
C TYR A 124 5.75 -13.89 -1.29
N CYS A 125 5.71 -14.90 -2.15
CA CYS A 125 4.85 -16.08 -1.96
C CYS A 125 5.27 -16.85 -0.70
N ASP A 126 6.55 -17.02 -0.47
CA ASP A 126 7.09 -17.70 0.72
C ASP A 126 6.75 -16.92 2.01
N ILE A 127 6.86 -15.60 1.99
CA ILE A 127 6.49 -14.76 3.13
C ILE A 127 4.99 -14.88 3.42
N LEU A 128 4.14 -14.69 2.41
CA LEU A 128 2.69 -14.77 2.58
C LEU A 128 2.24 -16.19 3.00
N GLY A 129 2.92 -17.23 2.52
CA GLY A 129 2.65 -18.62 2.88
C GLY A 129 3.00 -18.98 4.32
N GLN A 130 3.82 -18.17 5.01
CA GLN A 130 4.16 -18.33 6.43
C GLN A 130 3.20 -17.56 7.36
N MET A 131 2.32 -16.74 6.80
CA MET A 131 1.34 -15.99 7.59
C MET A 131 0.07 -16.80 7.82
N ASP A 132 -0.72 -16.44 8.82
CA ASP A 132 -1.95 -17.15 9.20
C ASP A 132 -3.18 -16.75 8.36
N PHE A 133 -2.97 -16.41 7.08
CA PHE A 133 -4.06 -16.14 6.17
C PHE A 133 -4.80 -17.43 5.79
N THR A 134 -6.12 -17.36 5.77
CA THR A 134 -6.93 -18.41 5.14
C THR A 134 -6.68 -18.45 3.65
N GLN A 135 -7.04 -19.56 2.99
CA GLN A 135 -6.92 -19.66 1.53
C GLN A 135 -7.70 -18.54 0.83
N GLU A 136 -8.90 -18.22 1.30
CA GLU A 136 -9.72 -17.15 0.74
C GLU A 136 -9.04 -15.78 0.89
N GLU A 137 -8.44 -15.48 2.05
CA GLU A 137 -7.69 -14.25 2.29
C GLU A 137 -6.48 -14.16 1.36
N ALA A 138 -5.72 -15.24 1.21
CA ALA A 138 -4.56 -15.28 0.30
C ALA A 138 -4.99 -15.05 -1.16
N GLU A 139 -6.07 -15.68 -1.63
CA GLU A 139 -6.62 -15.46 -2.98
C GLU A 139 -7.09 -14.00 -3.15
N ASN A 140 -7.70 -13.41 -2.13
CA ASN A 140 -8.09 -12.01 -2.15
C ASN A 140 -6.89 -11.09 -2.30
N ILE A 141 -5.83 -11.27 -1.49
CA ILE A 141 -4.60 -10.49 -1.55
C ILE A 141 -3.93 -10.62 -2.92
N CYS A 142 -3.80 -11.85 -3.42
CA CYS A 142 -3.06 -12.14 -4.65
C CYS A 142 -3.82 -11.78 -5.93
N LYS A 143 -5.16 -11.67 -5.89
CA LYS A 143 -5.96 -11.49 -7.10
C LYS A 143 -7.17 -10.57 -6.93
N TYR A 144 -8.11 -10.93 -6.06
CA TYR A 144 -9.44 -10.34 -6.10
C TYR A 144 -9.46 -8.89 -5.59
N ASN A 145 -8.61 -8.54 -4.63
CA ASN A 145 -8.50 -7.15 -4.18
C ASN A 145 -8.04 -6.23 -5.31
N ALA A 146 -7.07 -6.66 -6.14
CA ALA A 146 -6.64 -5.90 -7.30
C ALA A 146 -7.76 -5.70 -8.34
N LEU A 147 -8.58 -6.73 -8.58
CA LEU A 147 -9.73 -6.64 -9.48
C LEU A 147 -10.78 -5.65 -8.93
N ARG A 148 -11.13 -5.75 -7.65
CA ARG A 148 -12.04 -4.79 -6.99
C ARG A 148 -11.50 -3.37 -7.02
N MET A 149 -10.21 -3.20 -6.70
CA MET A 149 -9.52 -1.92 -6.77
C MET A 149 -9.62 -1.31 -8.18
N SER A 150 -9.46 -2.13 -9.21
CA SER A 150 -9.52 -1.68 -10.61
C SER A 150 -10.94 -1.47 -11.13
N GLY A 151 -11.96 -1.94 -10.41
CA GLY A 151 -13.37 -1.90 -10.85
C GLY A 151 -13.69 -2.92 -11.94
N LEU A 152 -12.96 -4.05 -11.96
CA LEU A 152 -13.12 -5.15 -12.89
C LEU A 152 -13.96 -6.32 -12.32
N GLN A 153 -14.51 -6.10 -11.13
CA GLN A 153 -15.50 -6.99 -10.46
C GLN A 153 -16.76 -6.23 -10.13
#